data_fc348eed0b0fe116ebeeee203c548a93
#
_entry.id   fc348eed0b0fe116ebeeee203c548a93
#
_cell.length_a   1.000
_cell.length_b   1.000
_cell.length_c   1.000
_cell.angle_alpha   90.00
_cell.angle_beta   90.00
_cell.angle_gamma   90.00
#
_symmetry.space_group_name_H-M   'P 1'
#
loop_
_entity.id
_entity.type
_entity.pdbx_description
1 polymer ?
#
loop_
_entity_poly.entity_id
_entity_poly.type
_entity_poly.pdbx_seq_one_letter_code
_entity_poly.pdbx_strand_id
1 'polypeptide(L)'
;MAQCLIGCGSNTGQRRQQLDRAIELLRFMPGITLLNVSHLRETRPIGGPVGQPSFLNGACLIETDLCPHDVMDMLTAVENTLHRERDQRWGPRTIDLDLLLYEDIVLEAESLSLPHPRMSTRRFVLEPCVEIAPDVKHPQTGCTLREMLDNICSPHLHVAIVGVPGAGAPEVAAALADATLARLVHAPAQLPPINSLSALTVNGERELENEWRKALVACAQPLAVADWPADPHGTVTDYWLTTVALAAAEVLPPQALDRFHSDFSPIAADTVAPHVVILLTTSAAVLEERMAFCARQAALHTDIFADLAALCASTNRGTMTDTKAIDVVAALMRLQKRLVGCLRPQQKISTVESFRPKSVVMLDSSDIAQAALDAVAAVEAMA
;
A
#
# COMPACT_ATOMS: atom_id res chain seq x y z
N MET A 1 29.65 10.48 -1.23
CA MET A 1 29.19 9.40 -2.14
C MET A 1 27.98 8.74 -1.51
N ALA A 2 26.92 8.55 -2.25
CA ALA A 2 25.66 7.97 -1.78
C ALA A 2 25.58 6.48 -2.11
N GLN A 3 25.06 5.66 -1.19
CA GLN A 3 24.82 4.24 -1.45
C GLN A 3 23.44 4.03 -2.09
N CYS A 4 23.41 3.23 -3.15
CA CYS A 4 22.19 2.93 -3.90
C CYS A 4 22.02 1.43 -4.08
N LEU A 5 20.79 0.96 -3.95
CA LEU A 5 20.41 -0.41 -4.31
C LEU A 5 19.72 -0.42 -5.67
N ILE A 6 20.20 -1.30 -6.53
CA ILE A 6 19.68 -1.51 -7.89
C ILE A 6 19.18 -2.94 -7.99
N GLY A 7 17.92 -3.12 -8.39
CA GLY A 7 17.37 -4.40 -8.81
C GLY A 7 17.73 -4.69 -10.26
N CYS A 8 18.04 -5.93 -10.58
CA CYS A 8 18.29 -6.35 -11.94
C CYS A 8 17.53 -7.63 -12.27
N GLY A 9 16.90 -7.68 -13.45
CA GLY A 9 16.06 -8.80 -13.88
C GLY A 9 16.11 -9.04 -15.38
N SER A 10 15.91 -10.29 -15.78
CA SER A 10 15.79 -10.69 -17.19
C SER A 10 14.95 -11.97 -17.30
N ASN A 11 14.02 -12.04 -18.29
CA ASN A 11 13.27 -13.28 -18.56
C ASN A 11 13.23 -13.66 -20.05
N THR A 12 13.99 -12.98 -20.90
CA THR A 12 14.00 -13.26 -22.35
C THR A 12 15.42 -13.42 -22.87
N GLY A 13 15.62 -14.31 -23.81
CA GLY A 13 16.91 -14.56 -24.45
C GLY A 13 17.94 -15.18 -23.52
N GLN A 14 19.20 -14.79 -23.66
CA GLN A 14 20.29 -15.27 -22.83
C GLN A 14 20.36 -14.52 -21.49
N ARG A 15 19.35 -14.74 -20.63
CA ARG A 15 19.10 -14.03 -19.37
C ARG A 15 20.36 -13.77 -18.54
N ARG A 16 21.16 -14.81 -18.27
CA ARG A 16 22.37 -14.70 -17.46
C ARG A 16 23.42 -13.81 -18.13
N GLN A 17 23.64 -14.01 -19.43
CA GLN A 17 24.61 -13.20 -20.16
C GLN A 17 24.22 -11.70 -20.20
N GLN A 18 22.94 -11.41 -20.33
CA GLN A 18 22.43 -10.04 -20.29
C GLN A 18 22.67 -9.39 -18.93
N LEU A 19 22.40 -10.12 -17.83
CA LEU A 19 22.63 -9.62 -16.48
C LEU A 19 24.13 -9.44 -16.18
N ASP A 20 24.96 -10.42 -16.53
CA ASP A 20 26.42 -10.35 -16.34
C ASP A 20 26.98 -9.13 -17.11
N ARG A 21 26.49 -8.87 -18.33
CA ARG A 21 26.90 -7.73 -19.13
C ARG A 21 26.41 -6.39 -18.55
N ALA A 22 25.19 -6.34 -18.02
CA ALA A 22 24.68 -5.14 -17.35
C ALA A 22 25.55 -4.78 -16.13
N ILE A 23 25.88 -5.78 -15.31
CA ILE A 23 26.73 -5.61 -14.12
C ILE A 23 28.15 -5.15 -14.53
N GLU A 24 28.67 -5.70 -15.62
CA GLU A 24 29.97 -5.29 -16.14
C GLU A 24 29.96 -3.83 -16.64
N LEU A 25 28.90 -3.41 -17.37
CA LEU A 25 28.72 -2.02 -17.78
C LEU A 25 28.63 -1.09 -16.57
N LEU A 26 27.85 -1.43 -15.55
CA LEU A 26 27.77 -0.65 -14.31
C LEU A 26 29.13 -0.51 -13.61
N ARG A 27 29.96 -1.56 -13.60
CA ARG A 27 31.29 -1.55 -12.99
C ARG A 27 32.25 -0.55 -13.63
N PHE A 28 32.11 -0.30 -14.91
CA PHE A 28 32.99 0.61 -15.66
C PHE A 28 32.38 1.98 -15.92
N MET A 29 31.17 2.24 -15.39
CA MET A 29 30.49 3.52 -15.59
C MET A 29 31.17 4.62 -14.75
N PRO A 30 31.47 5.79 -15.33
CA PRO A 30 32.02 6.91 -14.60
C PRO A 30 31.09 7.35 -13.45
N GLY A 31 31.66 7.66 -12.30
CA GLY A 31 30.92 8.09 -11.12
C GLY A 31 30.22 6.96 -10.35
N ILE A 32 30.46 5.69 -10.71
CA ILE A 32 29.90 4.51 -10.03
C ILE A 32 31.03 3.65 -9.46
N THR A 33 30.86 3.25 -8.20
CA THR A 33 31.66 2.20 -7.57
C THR A 33 30.74 1.04 -7.21
N LEU A 34 30.91 -0.11 -7.87
CA LEU A 34 30.16 -1.32 -7.58
C LEU A 34 30.72 -1.98 -6.32
N LEU A 35 29.94 -1.97 -5.22
CA LEU A 35 30.36 -2.51 -3.92
C LEU A 35 30.07 -4.00 -3.79
N ASN A 36 28.84 -4.42 -4.07
CA ASN A 36 28.41 -5.80 -3.94
C ASN A 36 27.41 -6.18 -5.04
N VAL A 37 27.38 -7.49 -5.36
CA VAL A 37 26.44 -8.11 -6.30
C VAL A 37 25.91 -9.39 -5.66
N SER A 38 24.60 -9.59 -5.68
CA SER A 38 23.96 -10.80 -5.16
C SER A 38 24.10 -11.98 -6.13
N HIS A 39 23.82 -13.19 -5.65
CA HIS A 39 23.53 -14.31 -6.55
C HIS A 39 22.26 -14.05 -7.37
N LEU A 40 22.25 -14.57 -8.61
CA LEU A 40 21.06 -14.55 -9.45
C LEU A 40 20.14 -15.70 -9.06
N ARG A 41 18.84 -15.38 -8.87
CA ARG A 41 17.79 -16.32 -8.48
C ARG A 41 16.75 -16.45 -9.58
N GLU A 42 16.31 -17.67 -9.85
CA GLU A 42 15.21 -17.91 -10.77
C GLU A 42 13.87 -17.78 -10.06
N THR A 43 12.96 -16.99 -10.64
CA THR A 43 11.65 -16.71 -10.06
C THR A 43 10.55 -16.77 -11.13
N ARG A 44 9.33 -17.08 -10.71
CA ARG A 44 8.16 -17.06 -11.61
C ARG A 44 7.80 -15.63 -12.01
N PRO A 45 7.29 -15.39 -13.23
CA PRO A 45 6.72 -14.10 -13.59
C PRO A 45 5.47 -13.83 -12.75
N ILE A 46 5.33 -12.57 -12.29
CA ILE A 46 4.18 -12.10 -11.52
C ILE A 46 3.38 -11.14 -12.39
N GLY A 47 2.12 -11.48 -12.63
CA GLY A 47 1.25 -10.72 -13.54
C GLY A 47 1.70 -10.77 -15.00
N GLY A 48 1.06 -9.93 -15.84
CA GLY A 48 1.34 -9.84 -17.29
C GLY A 48 0.81 -11.03 -18.10
N PRO A 49 1.29 -11.18 -19.36
CA PRO A 49 0.81 -12.23 -20.26
C PRO A 49 1.06 -13.63 -19.73
N VAL A 50 0.11 -14.55 -19.96
CA VAL A 50 0.25 -15.95 -19.62
C VAL A 50 1.36 -16.60 -20.45
N GLY A 51 2.13 -17.50 -19.83
CA GLY A 51 3.18 -18.27 -20.51
C GLY A 51 4.52 -17.57 -20.63
N GLN A 52 4.74 -16.49 -19.87
CA GLN A 52 6.05 -15.87 -19.80
C GLN A 52 7.11 -16.82 -19.21
N PRO A 53 8.35 -16.79 -19.72
CA PRO A 53 9.47 -17.50 -19.11
C PRO A 53 9.79 -16.97 -17.69
N SER A 54 10.41 -17.83 -16.87
CA SER A 54 10.93 -17.44 -15.55
C SER A 54 11.96 -16.32 -15.66
N PHE A 55 11.97 -15.42 -14.67
CA PHE A 55 12.99 -14.40 -14.51
C PHE A 55 14.24 -14.95 -13.85
N LEU A 56 15.40 -14.37 -14.20
CA LEU A 56 16.56 -14.31 -13.32
C LEU A 56 16.60 -12.93 -12.69
N ASN A 57 16.61 -12.87 -11.37
CA ASN A 57 16.66 -11.63 -10.60
C ASN A 57 17.87 -11.58 -9.69
N GLY A 58 18.41 -10.38 -9.50
CA GLY A 58 19.52 -10.10 -8.60
C GLY A 58 19.47 -8.65 -8.12
N ALA A 59 20.48 -8.27 -7.34
CA ALA A 59 20.66 -6.91 -6.86
C ALA A 59 22.13 -6.51 -6.88
N CYS A 60 22.35 -5.21 -7.05
CA CYS A 60 23.65 -4.56 -6.95
C CYS A 60 23.61 -3.48 -5.87
N LEU A 61 24.66 -3.38 -5.06
CA LEU A 61 24.93 -2.24 -4.20
C LEU A 61 26.02 -1.41 -4.85
N ILE A 62 25.73 -0.15 -5.10
CA ILE A 62 26.69 0.81 -5.66
C ILE A 62 26.89 2.00 -4.72
N GLU A 63 28.00 2.68 -4.91
CA GLU A 63 28.28 3.98 -4.33
C GLU A 63 28.53 4.99 -5.46
N THR A 64 27.96 6.21 -5.33
CA THR A 64 27.99 7.22 -6.40
C THR A 64 27.92 8.66 -5.88
N ASP A 65 28.44 9.59 -6.67
CA ASP A 65 28.22 11.04 -6.49
C ASP A 65 27.15 11.61 -7.45
N LEU A 66 26.57 10.79 -8.31
CA LEU A 66 25.51 11.18 -9.23
C LEU A 66 24.20 11.40 -8.45
N CYS A 67 23.36 12.34 -8.86
CA CYS A 67 22.04 12.52 -8.28
C CYS A 67 21.08 11.35 -8.67
N PRO A 68 19.95 11.16 -7.98
CA PRO A 68 19.02 10.06 -8.27
C PRO A 68 18.54 9.99 -9.72
N HIS A 69 18.28 11.15 -10.35
CA HIS A 69 17.86 11.22 -11.75
C HIS A 69 18.98 10.81 -12.70
N ASP A 70 20.21 11.26 -12.45
CA ASP A 70 21.39 10.87 -13.25
C ASP A 70 21.65 9.36 -13.16
N VAL A 71 21.47 8.76 -11.97
CA VAL A 71 21.54 7.30 -11.80
C VAL A 71 20.46 6.61 -12.63
N MET A 72 19.22 7.10 -12.61
CA MET A 72 18.13 6.53 -13.41
C MET A 72 18.39 6.64 -14.92
N ASP A 73 18.91 7.78 -15.38
CA ASP A 73 19.29 7.99 -16.77
C ASP A 73 20.42 7.04 -17.19
N MET A 74 21.40 6.84 -16.32
CA MET A 74 22.49 5.88 -16.52
C MET A 74 21.96 4.44 -16.62
N LEU A 75 21.07 4.00 -15.71
CA LEU A 75 20.43 2.67 -15.78
C LEU A 75 19.69 2.48 -17.11
N THR A 76 18.95 3.50 -17.54
CA THR A 76 18.26 3.52 -18.84
C THR A 76 19.23 3.41 -20.01
N ALA A 77 20.36 4.08 -19.95
CA ALA A 77 21.40 3.99 -20.98
C ALA A 77 22.02 2.58 -21.08
N VAL A 78 22.24 1.91 -19.94
CA VAL A 78 22.69 0.50 -19.90
C VAL A 78 21.65 -0.42 -20.53
N GLU A 79 20.37 -0.27 -20.18
CA GLU A 79 19.27 -1.04 -20.76
C GLU A 79 19.17 -0.86 -22.27
N ASN A 80 19.28 0.38 -22.78
CA ASN A 80 19.25 0.69 -24.20
C ASN A 80 20.46 0.06 -24.93
N THR A 81 21.65 0.07 -24.31
CA THR A 81 22.85 -0.58 -24.85
C THR A 81 22.67 -2.09 -24.99
N LEU A 82 21.85 -2.69 -24.14
CA LEU A 82 21.51 -4.12 -24.13
C LEU A 82 20.23 -4.43 -24.90
N HIS A 83 19.78 -3.49 -25.74
CA HIS A 83 18.63 -3.61 -26.64
C HIS A 83 17.32 -3.98 -25.92
N ARG A 84 17.01 -3.28 -24.79
CA ARG A 84 15.73 -3.40 -24.14
C ARG A 84 14.61 -2.88 -25.04
N GLU A 85 13.61 -3.70 -25.30
CA GLU A 85 12.36 -3.33 -25.96
C GLU A 85 11.24 -3.22 -24.93
N ARG A 86 10.35 -2.22 -25.04
CA ARG A 86 9.21 -1.98 -24.15
C ARG A 86 7.92 -2.07 -24.95
N ASP A 87 7.43 -3.29 -25.19
CA ASP A 87 6.22 -3.48 -25.99
C ASP A 87 4.94 -3.49 -25.13
N GLN A 88 5.01 -3.99 -23.87
CA GLN A 88 3.82 -4.26 -23.08
C GLN A 88 4.09 -4.11 -21.57
N ARG A 89 3.10 -3.59 -20.82
CA ARG A 89 3.16 -3.53 -19.34
C ARG A 89 3.30 -4.96 -18.78
N TRP A 90 4.32 -5.18 -17.93
CA TRP A 90 4.68 -6.48 -17.35
C TRP A 90 4.99 -7.57 -18.39
N GLY A 91 5.33 -7.19 -19.61
CA GLY A 91 5.76 -8.11 -20.65
C GLY A 91 7.17 -8.67 -20.43
N PRO A 92 7.59 -9.61 -21.30
CA PRO A 92 8.96 -10.15 -21.28
C PRO A 92 10.00 -9.06 -21.51
N ARG A 93 11.17 -9.19 -20.83
CA ARG A 93 12.25 -8.20 -20.89
C ARG A 93 13.61 -8.87 -21.03
N THR A 94 14.41 -8.35 -21.95
CA THR A 94 15.81 -8.75 -22.11
C THR A 94 16.64 -8.36 -20.89
N ILE A 95 16.39 -7.17 -20.35
CA ILE A 95 17.02 -6.60 -19.15
C ILE A 95 16.06 -5.61 -18.49
N ASP A 96 16.07 -5.55 -17.18
CA ASP A 96 15.32 -4.61 -16.34
C ASP A 96 16.23 -4.14 -15.21
N LEU A 97 16.44 -2.83 -15.08
CA LEU A 97 17.27 -2.23 -14.04
C LEU A 97 16.44 -1.19 -13.29
N ASP A 98 16.09 -1.48 -12.05
CA ASP A 98 15.30 -0.61 -11.19
C ASP A 98 16.17 0.03 -10.11
N LEU A 99 16.14 1.37 -9.96
CA LEU A 99 16.70 2.05 -8.79
C LEU A 99 15.73 1.84 -7.61
N LEU A 100 16.13 1.03 -6.64
CA LEU A 100 15.30 0.61 -5.50
C LEU A 100 15.36 1.59 -4.34
N LEU A 101 16.57 1.93 -3.92
CA LEU A 101 16.87 2.85 -2.83
C LEU A 101 18.04 3.76 -3.22
N TYR A 102 18.01 4.98 -2.75
CA TYR A 102 19.11 5.93 -2.82
C TYR A 102 19.26 6.58 -1.44
N GLU A 103 20.22 6.08 -0.63
CA GLU A 103 20.37 6.49 0.78
C GLU A 103 19.02 6.48 1.52
N ASP A 104 18.74 7.56 2.23
CA ASP A 104 17.49 7.82 2.93
C ASP A 104 16.51 8.73 2.16
N ILE A 105 16.75 8.93 0.85
CA ILE A 105 15.93 9.83 0.03
C ILE A 105 14.53 9.25 -0.19
N VAL A 106 13.54 10.08 0.06
CA VAL A 106 12.15 9.88 -0.35
C VAL A 106 11.83 10.91 -1.43
N LEU A 107 11.57 10.43 -2.64
CA LEU A 107 11.29 11.25 -3.82
C LEU A 107 10.02 10.74 -4.50
N GLU A 108 9.12 11.65 -4.84
CA GLU A 108 7.94 11.37 -5.65
C GLU A 108 7.90 12.36 -6.80
N ALA A 109 8.37 11.93 -7.95
CA ALA A 109 8.30 12.67 -9.20
C ALA A 109 7.65 11.79 -10.28
N GLU A 110 7.16 12.40 -11.33
CA GLU A 110 6.50 11.70 -12.45
C GLU A 110 7.42 10.64 -13.09
N SER A 111 8.72 10.92 -13.17
CA SER A 111 9.72 10.03 -13.80
C SER A 111 10.45 9.11 -12.82
N LEU A 112 10.41 9.39 -11.50
CA LEU A 112 11.19 8.65 -10.50
C LEU A 112 10.52 8.70 -9.13
N SER A 113 10.26 7.52 -8.56
CA SER A 113 9.79 7.38 -7.17
C SER A 113 10.80 6.57 -6.36
N LEU A 114 11.24 7.12 -5.21
CA LEU A 114 12.15 6.49 -4.27
C LEU A 114 11.59 6.55 -2.84
N PRO A 115 11.64 5.48 -2.08
CA PRO A 115 11.97 4.10 -2.47
C PRO A 115 11.11 3.61 -3.64
N HIS A 116 11.61 2.63 -4.39
CA HIS A 116 10.82 2.03 -5.47
C HIS A 116 9.47 1.51 -4.93
N PRO A 117 8.32 1.93 -5.49
CA PRO A 117 7.00 1.79 -4.84
C PRO A 117 6.56 0.36 -4.52
N ARG A 118 7.12 -0.61 -5.24
CA ARG A 118 6.74 -2.03 -5.11
C ARG A 118 7.81 -2.90 -4.48
N MET A 119 8.94 -2.35 -4.01
CA MET A 119 10.01 -3.19 -3.46
C MET A 119 9.60 -3.90 -2.16
N SER A 120 8.77 -3.25 -1.35
CA SER A 120 8.42 -3.72 0.00
C SER A 120 7.60 -5.01 0.03
N THR A 121 7.02 -5.43 -1.09
CA THR A 121 6.19 -6.63 -1.22
C THR A 121 6.75 -7.64 -2.24
N ARG A 122 7.91 -7.36 -2.83
CA ARG A 122 8.51 -8.22 -3.84
C ARG A 122 9.61 -9.07 -3.24
N ARG A 123 9.32 -10.34 -2.95
CA ARG A 123 10.29 -11.29 -2.42
C ARG A 123 11.50 -11.45 -3.35
N PHE A 124 11.26 -11.52 -4.67
CA PHE A 124 12.32 -11.64 -5.68
C PHE A 124 13.23 -10.40 -5.77
N VAL A 125 12.82 -9.26 -5.18
CA VAL A 125 13.65 -8.06 -4.99
C VAL A 125 14.31 -8.07 -3.62
N LEU A 126 13.56 -8.36 -2.55
CA LEU A 126 14.07 -8.29 -1.18
C LEU A 126 15.12 -9.37 -0.89
N GLU A 127 14.94 -10.62 -1.37
CA GLU A 127 15.92 -11.69 -1.14
C GLU A 127 17.32 -11.34 -1.63
N PRO A 128 17.54 -10.92 -2.90
CA PRO A 128 18.86 -10.52 -3.35
C PRO A 128 19.39 -9.26 -2.66
N CYS A 129 18.51 -8.30 -2.30
CA CYS A 129 18.93 -7.13 -1.55
C CYS A 129 19.38 -7.48 -0.13
N VAL A 130 18.68 -8.36 0.57
CA VAL A 130 19.04 -8.86 1.92
C VAL A 130 20.36 -9.60 1.92
N GLU A 131 20.70 -10.30 0.83
CA GLU A 131 21.99 -11.01 0.69
C GLU A 131 23.18 -10.05 0.75
N ILE A 132 23.06 -8.85 0.18
CA ILE A 132 24.17 -7.90 0.03
C ILE A 132 24.09 -6.69 0.96
N ALA A 133 22.91 -6.39 1.51
CA ALA A 133 22.68 -5.19 2.31
C ALA A 133 21.53 -5.39 3.34
N PRO A 134 21.58 -6.41 4.24
CA PRO A 134 20.47 -6.78 5.12
C PRO A 134 20.04 -5.67 6.09
N ASP A 135 21.00 -4.84 6.51
CA ASP A 135 20.82 -3.83 7.55
C ASP A 135 20.44 -2.44 6.99
N VAL A 136 20.41 -2.28 5.67
CA VAL A 136 19.95 -1.05 5.03
C VAL A 136 18.48 -0.84 5.39
N LYS A 137 18.17 0.39 5.83
CA LYS A 137 16.82 0.78 6.24
C LYS A 137 16.05 1.37 5.08
N HIS A 138 14.82 0.92 4.92
CA HIS A 138 13.87 1.53 4.01
C HIS A 138 13.40 2.89 4.59
N PRO A 139 13.63 4.02 3.91
CA PRO A 139 13.43 5.35 4.50
C PRO A 139 11.98 5.67 4.87
N GLN A 140 11.00 5.05 4.22
CA GLN A 140 9.59 5.28 4.54
C GLN A 140 9.09 4.44 5.71
N THR A 141 9.57 3.21 5.90
CA THR A 141 9.09 2.32 6.97
C THR A 141 10.00 2.32 8.19
N GLY A 142 11.28 2.70 8.01
CA GLY A 142 12.32 2.61 9.03
C GLY A 142 12.80 1.18 9.31
N CYS A 143 12.18 0.17 8.68
CA CYS A 143 12.56 -1.23 8.79
C CYS A 143 13.82 -1.53 7.97
N THR A 144 14.65 -2.46 8.44
CA THR A 144 15.73 -3.04 7.64
C THR A 144 15.16 -3.91 6.52
N LEU A 145 15.95 -4.13 5.47
CA LEU A 145 15.53 -5.02 4.36
C LEU A 145 15.28 -6.45 4.86
N ARG A 146 16.03 -6.91 5.87
CA ARG A 146 15.79 -8.22 6.52
C ARG A 146 14.44 -8.26 7.22
N GLU A 147 14.13 -7.24 8.03
CA GLU A 147 12.83 -7.17 8.71
C GLU A 147 11.66 -7.09 7.73
N MET A 148 11.85 -6.46 6.58
CA MET A 148 10.84 -6.43 5.51
C MET A 148 10.65 -7.78 4.86
N LEU A 149 11.75 -8.49 4.55
CA LEU A 149 11.68 -9.85 3.99
C LEU A 149 11.00 -10.81 4.97
N ASP A 150 11.44 -10.82 6.24
CA ASP A 150 10.84 -11.67 7.29
C ASP A 150 9.35 -11.38 7.45
N ASN A 151 8.94 -10.12 7.31
CA ASN A 151 7.54 -9.72 7.42
C ASN A 151 6.66 -10.30 6.31
N ILE A 152 7.11 -10.26 5.04
CA ILE A 152 6.32 -10.80 3.93
C ILE A 152 6.40 -12.34 3.84
N CYS A 153 7.39 -12.96 4.47
CA CYS A 153 7.51 -14.42 4.58
C CYS A 153 6.75 -14.98 5.80
N SER A 154 5.93 -14.18 6.48
CA SER A 154 5.11 -14.64 7.61
C SER A 154 4.16 -15.78 7.18
N PRO A 155 4.09 -16.90 7.91
CA PRO A 155 3.21 -18.03 7.56
C PRO A 155 1.72 -17.70 7.70
N HIS A 156 1.37 -16.63 8.41
CA HIS A 156 -0.02 -16.19 8.65
C HIS A 156 -0.16 -14.73 8.21
N LEU A 157 0.07 -14.49 6.92
CA LEU A 157 0.08 -13.15 6.35
C LEU A 157 -1.27 -12.45 6.57
N HIS A 158 -1.24 -11.26 7.17
CA HIS A 158 -2.38 -10.36 7.25
C HIS A 158 -2.20 -9.22 6.27
N VAL A 159 -3.08 -9.13 5.29
CA VAL A 159 -3.12 -8.06 4.29
C VAL A 159 -4.34 -7.19 4.54
N ALA A 160 -4.15 -5.91 4.81
CA ALA A 160 -5.25 -4.96 4.96
C ALA A 160 -5.39 -4.12 3.68
N ILE A 161 -6.56 -4.16 3.06
CA ILE A 161 -6.94 -3.28 1.97
C ILE A 161 -7.62 -2.07 2.60
N VAL A 162 -7.06 -0.90 2.41
CA VAL A 162 -7.57 0.32 3.03
C VAL A 162 -7.77 1.44 2.01
N GLY A 163 -8.76 2.26 2.25
CA GLY A 163 -9.07 3.43 1.44
C GLY A 163 -10.15 4.26 2.13
N VAL A 164 -10.49 5.37 1.55
CA VAL A 164 -11.68 6.11 1.97
C VAL A 164 -12.93 5.39 1.46
N PRO A 165 -14.10 5.56 2.12
CA PRO A 165 -15.36 5.06 1.57
C PRO A 165 -15.54 5.42 0.10
N GLY A 166 -15.87 4.42 -0.71
CA GLY A 166 -15.95 4.53 -2.17
C GLY A 166 -14.63 4.36 -2.93
N ALA A 167 -13.51 4.14 -2.26
CA ALA A 167 -12.26 3.76 -2.94
C ALA A 167 -12.25 2.31 -3.42
N GLY A 168 -13.20 1.47 -2.99
CA GLY A 168 -13.33 0.07 -3.45
C GLY A 168 -12.58 -0.94 -2.59
N ALA A 169 -12.33 -0.63 -1.30
CA ALA A 169 -11.62 -1.55 -0.41
C ALA A 169 -12.34 -2.90 -0.23
N PRO A 170 -13.67 -2.96 -0.03
CA PRO A 170 -14.38 -4.23 0.07
C PRO A 170 -14.29 -5.08 -1.19
N GLU A 171 -14.42 -4.46 -2.37
CA GLU A 171 -14.40 -5.14 -3.66
C GLU A 171 -13.01 -5.71 -3.96
N VAL A 172 -11.95 -4.93 -3.72
CA VAL A 172 -10.56 -5.37 -3.91
C VAL A 172 -10.19 -6.45 -2.89
N ALA A 173 -10.63 -6.32 -1.63
CA ALA A 173 -10.38 -7.33 -0.59
C ALA A 173 -11.05 -8.66 -0.92
N ALA A 174 -12.31 -8.64 -1.39
CA ALA A 174 -13.02 -9.84 -1.81
C ALA A 174 -12.31 -10.52 -3.00
N ALA A 175 -11.96 -9.77 -4.03
CA ALA A 175 -11.24 -10.31 -5.20
C ALA A 175 -9.87 -10.90 -4.82
N LEU A 176 -9.14 -10.24 -3.90
CA LEU A 176 -7.86 -10.75 -3.41
C LEU A 176 -8.04 -12.04 -2.60
N ALA A 177 -9.02 -12.08 -1.69
CA ALA A 177 -9.29 -13.26 -0.87
C ALA A 177 -9.68 -14.46 -1.72
N ASP A 178 -10.52 -14.27 -2.74
CA ASP A 178 -10.91 -15.31 -3.71
C ASP A 178 -9.70 -15.84 -4.48
N ALA A 179 -8.85 -14.95 -4.98
CA ALA A 179 -7.68 -15.34 -5.79
C ALA A 179 -6.62 -16.08 -4.96
N THR A 180 -6.48 -15.76 -3.66
CA THR A 180 -5.46 -16.34 -2.78
C THR A 180 -6.00 -17.45 -1.86
N LEU A 181 -7.30 -17.70 -1.86
CA LEU A 181 -8.01 -18.57 -0.92
C LEU A 181 -7.86 -18.13 0.54
N ALA A 182 -7.52 -16.88 0.76
CA ALA A 182 -7.34 -16.30 2.09
C ALA A 182 -8.70 -16.07 2.78
N ARG A 183 -8.68 -16.09 4.11
CA ARG A 183 -9.85 -15.70 4.90
C ARG A 183 -10.14 -14.22 4.71
N LEU A 184 -11.38 -13.89 4.35
CA LEU A 184 -11.85 -12.50 4.27
C LEU A 184 -12.52 -12.08 5.58
N VAL A 185 -12.14 -10.89 6.08
CA VAL A 185 -12.76 -10.25 7.24
C VAL A 185 -13.17 -8.83 6.87
N HIS A 186 -14.47 -8.59 6.86
CA HIS A 186 -15.04 -7.28 6.56
C HIS A 186 -15.05 -6.35 7.78
N ALA A 187 -14.94 -5.05 7.50
CA ALA A 187 -15.24 -4.03 8.48
C ALA A 187 -16.66 -4.24 9.03
N PRO A 188 -16.87 -4.08 10.36
CA PRO A 188 -18.23 -4.06 10.88
C PRO A 188 -19.06 -2.97 10.20
N ALA A 189 -20.30 -3.31 9.84
CA ALA A 189 -21.16 -2.55 8.92
C ALA A 189 -21.51 -1.10 9.33
N GLN A 190 -20.94 -0.54 10.38
CA GLN A 190 -21.31 0.79 10.90
C GLN A 190 -20.11 1.56 11.44
N LEU A 191 -19.26 2.10 10.56
CA LEU A 191 -18.45 3.24 10.96
C LEU A 191 -19.34 4.47 11.11
N PRO A 192 -19.16 5.29 12.18
CA PRO A 192 -19.89 6.54 12.32
C PRO A 192 -19.66 7.45 11.12
N PRO A 193 -20.66 8.27 10.74
CA PRO A 193 -20.54 9.13 9.57
C PRO A 193 -19.41 10.15 9.74
N ILE A 194 -18.54 10.27 8.74
CA ILE A 194 -17.39 11.18 8.71
C ILE A 194 -17.79 12.66 8.62
N ASN A 195 -19.05 12.93 8.31
CA ASN A 195 -19.59 14.29 8.10
C ASN A 195 -20.54 14.77 9.19
N SER A 196 -20.45 14.26 10.42
CA SER A 196 -21.33 14.69 11.54
C SER A 196 -21.06 16.13 11.98
N LEU A 197 -21.19 17.09 11.08
CA LEU A 197 -21.23 18.53 11.38
C LEU A 197 -22.43 18.93 12.29
N SER A 198 -23.34 17.98 12.57
CA SER A 198 -24.52 18.19 13.38
C SER A 198 -24.35 18.01 14.88
N ALA A 199 -23.17 17.59 15.35
CA ALA A 199 -22.91 17.30 16.77
C ALA A 199 -22.42 18.51 17.59
N LEU A 200 -22.70 19.74 17.18
CA LEU A 200 -22.23 20.97 17.85
C LEU A 200 -22.99 21.32 19.15
N THR A 201 -23.69 20.37 19.75
CA THR A 201 -24.24 20.52 21.11
C THR A 201 -23.40 19.68 22.08
N VAL A 202 -23.23 20.13 23.32
CA VAL A 202 -22.45 19.43 24.36
C VAL A 202 -22.89 17.95 24.56
N ASN A 203 -24.17 17.65 24.36
CA ASN A 203 -24.69 16.30 24.39
C ASN A 203 -24.34 15.51 23.11
N GLY A 204 -24.36 16.18 21.95
CA GLY A 204 -24.00 15.56 20.68
C GLY A 204 -22.52 15.16 20.59
N GLU A 205 -21.59 15.90 21.22
CA GLU A 205 -20.15 15.53 21.28
C GLU A 205 -19.92 14.22 22.04
N ARG A 206 -20.59 14.03 23.17
CA ARG A 206 -20.48 12.78 23.96
C ARG A 206 -21.11 11.57 23.26
N GLU A 207 -22.23 11.79 22.57
CA GLU A 207 -22.86 10.75 21.75
C GLU A 207 -21.95 10.33 20.61
N LEU A 208 -21.36 11.29 19.90
CA LEU A 208 -20.44 11.05 18.82
C LEU A 208 -19.16 10.34 19.29
N GLU A 209 -18.57 10.79 20.41
CA GLU A 209 -17.42 10.09 21.03
C GLU A 209 -17.76 8.63 21.36
N ASN A 210 -18.93 8.37 21.94
CA ASN A 210 -19.37 7.02 22.27
C ASN A 210 -19.61 6.16 21.01
N GLU A 211 -20.11 6.72 19.92
CA GLU A 211 -20.27 6.02 18.64
C GLU A 211 -18.90 5.59 18.07
N TRP A 212 -17.91 6.47 18.08
CA TRP A 212 -16.57 6.17 17.62
C TRP A 212 -15.86 5.12 18.52
N ARG A 213 -16.08 5.18 19.85
CA ARG A 213 -15.57 4.14 20.78
C ARG A 213 -16.21 2.78 20.51
N LYS A 214 -17.51 2.71 20.25
CA LYS A 214 -18.20 1.48 19.87
C LYS A 214 -17.68 0.94 18.54
N ALA A 215 -17.47 1.80 17.54
CA ALA A 215 -16.91 1.42 16.27
C ALA A 215 -15.47 0.88 16.42
N LEU A 216 -14.64 1.52 17.25
CA LEU A 216 -13.29 1.05 17.56
C LEU A 216 -13.31 -0.38 18.14
N VAL A 217 -14.12 -0.63 19.16
CA VAL A 217 -14.24 -1.96 19.80
C VAL A 217 -14.77 -2.99 18.79
N ALA A 218 -15.79 -2.65 18.02
CA ALA A 218 -16.35 -3.53 16.99
C ALA A 218 -15.31 -3.89 15.91
N CYS A 219 -14.49 -2.92 15.46
CA CYS A 219 -13.42 -3.17 14.50
C CYS A 219 -12.25 -3.96 15.09
N ALA A 220 -11.97 -3.82 16.38
CA ALA A 220 -10.88 -4.53 17.04
C ALA A 220 -11.20 -6.00 17.28
N GLN A 221 -12.46 -6.33 17.59
CA GLN A 221 -12.87 -7.69 17.98
C GLN A 221 -12.49 -8.76 16.94
N PRO A 222 -12.75 -8.61 15.62
CA PRO A 222 -12.35 -9.62 14.63
C PRO A 222 -10.83 -9.73 14.44
N LEU A 223 -10.06 -8.75 14.92
CA LEU A 223 -8.60 -8.67 14.83
C LEU A 223 -7.91 -9.10 16.12
N ALA A 224 -8.65 -9.53 17.16
CA ALA A 224 -8.08 -9.87 18.46
C ALA A 224 -7.02 -10.97 18.33
N VAL A 225 -5.87 -10.77 18.99
CA VAL A 225 -4.76 -11.75 18.98
C VAL A 225 -5.21 -13.12 19.50
N ALA A 226 -6.06 -13.15 20.53
CA ALA A 226 -6.55 -14.38 21.14
C ALA A 226 -7.40 -15.24 20.18
N ASP A 227 -8.09 -14.62 19.24
CA ASP A 227 -9.04 -15.26 18.32
C ASP A 227 -8.49 -15.33 16.87
N TRP A 228 -7.24 -14.88 16.65
CA TRP A 228 -6.66 -14.82 15.31
C TRP A 228 -6.36 -16.23 14.80
N PRO A 229 -6.94 -16.64 13.67
CA PRO A 229 -6.76 -17.99 13.16
C PRO A 229 -5.38 -18.16 12.51
N ALA A 230 -4.81 -19.34 12.68
CA ALA A 230 -3.66 -19.81 11.93
C ALA A 230 -4.11 -20.31 10.55
N ASP A 231 -4.54 -19.40 9.66
CA ASP A 231 -4.93 -19.74 8.29
C ASP A 231 -3.68 -19.88 7.40
N PRO A 232 -3.48 -21.02 6.73
CA PRO A 232 -2.31 -21.23 5.88
C PRO A 232 -2.29 -20.32 4.64
N HIS A 233 -3.45 -19.80 4.22
CA HIS A 233 -3.58 -18.88 3.09
C HIS A 233 -3.56 -17.41 3.54
N GLY A 234 -3.45 -17.16 4.85
CA GLY A 234 -3.47 -15.82 5.42
C GLY A 234 -4.87 -15.23 5.58
N THR A 235 -4.92 -13.96 5.94
CA THR A 235 -6.17 -13.22 6.15
C THR A 235 -6.12 -11.91 5.38
N VAL A 236 -7.19 -11.57 4.70
CA VAL A 236 -7.43 -10.29 4.04
C VAL A 236 -8.51 -9.54 4.80
N THR A 237 -8.26 -8.27 5.10
CA THR A 237 -9.26 -7.36 5.69
C THR A 237 -9.53 -6.20 4.74
N ASP A 238 -10.74 -5.66 4.70
CA ASP A 238 -11.09 -4.44 3.97
C ASP A 238 -10.96 -3.18 4.82
N TYR A 239 -10.30 -3.30 5.96
CA TYR A 239 -10.02 -2.20 6.89
C TYR A 239 -8.73 -2.45 7.69
N TRP A 240 -8.26 -1.38 8.33
CA TRP A 240 -7.19 -1.40 9.31
C TRP A 240 -7.60 -0.56 10.52
N LEU A 241 -7.33 -1.02 11.74
CA LEU A 241 -7.79 -0.34 12.95
C LEU A 241 -7.33 1.13 13.03
N THR A 242 -6.14 1.43 12.53
CA THR A 242 -5.64 2.82 12.43
C THR A 242 -6.51 3.71 11.56
N THR A 243 -7.21 3.17 10.54
CA THR A 243 -8.12 3.97 9.71
C THR A 243 -9.30 4.52 10.51
N VAL A 244 -9.74 3.78 11.52
CA VAL A 244 -10.79 4.22 12.47
C VAL A 244 -10.31 5.42 13.26
N ALA A 245 -9.06 5.38 13.77
CA ALA A 245 -8.49 6.49 14.52
C ALA A 245 -8.28 7.74 13.65
N LEU A 246 -7.84 7.58 12.42
CA LEU A 246 -7.67 8.68 11.48
C LEU A 246 -9.01 9.30 11.07
N ALA A 247 -10.03 8.48 10.88
CA ALA A 247 -11.39 8.96 10.58
C ALA A 247 -12.02 9.68 11.78
N ALA A 248 -11.84 9.16 13.00
CA ALA A 248 -12.27 9.83 14.23
C ALA A 248 -11.61 11.22 14.39
N ALA A 249 -10.34 11.36 13.99
CA ALA A 249 -9.61 12.63 14.04
C ALA A 249 -10.11 13.69 13.05
N GLU A 250 -10.91 13.31 12.03
CA GLU A 250 -11.59 14.28 11.16
C GLU A 250 -12.84 14.89 11.79
N VAL A 251 -13.40 14.24 12.82
CA VAL A 251 -14.74 14.53 13.32
C VAL A 251 -14.77 14.92 14.80
N LEU A 252 -13.90 14.28 15.61
CA LEU A 252 -13.90 14.53 17.06
C LEU A 252 -13.19 15.84 17.41
N PRO A 253 -13.74 16.64 18.34
CA PRO A 253 -13.05 17.80 18.87
C PRO A 253 -11.81 17.36 19.68
N PRO A 254 -10.81 18.25 19.88
CA PRO A 254 -9.50 17.88 20.46
C PRO A 254 -9.57 17.09 21.76
N GLN A 255 -10.40 17.54 22.72
CA GLN A 255 -10.51 16.85 24.02
C GLN A 255 -11.16 15.46 23.95
N ALA A 256 -12.14 15.25 23.04
CA ALA A 256 -12.74 13.94 22.78
C ALA A 256 -11.77 13.03 22.04
N LEU A 257 -10.99 13.59 21.12
CA LEU A 257 -9.94 12.87 20.39
C LEU A 257 -8.83 12.37 21.32
N ASP A 258 -8.38 13.18 22.29
CA ASP A 258 -7.38 12.78 23.29
C ASP A 258 -7.88 11.59 24.11
N ARG A 259 -9.15 11.60 24.54
CA ARG A 259 -9.75 10.47 25.25
C ARG A 259 -9.87 9.23 24.35
N PHE A 260 -10.30 9.42 23.10
CA PHE A 260 -10.38 8.34 22.11
C PHE A 260 -9.00 7.70 21.88
N HIS A 261 -7.92 8.49 21.73
CA HIS A 261 -6.57 7.98 21.60
C HIS A 261 -6.08 7.22 22.83
N SER A 262 -6.49 7.64 24.02
CA SER A 262 -6.18 6.92 25.26
C SER A 262 -6.82 5.53 25.29
N ASP A 263 -8.02 5.37 24.72
CA ASP A 263 -8.69 4.07 24.57
C ASP A 263 -8.13 3.26 23.39
N PHE A 264 -7.72 3.92 22.31
CA PHE A 264 -7.19 3.28 21.12
C PHE A 264 -5.92 2.47 21.40
N SER A 265 -4.97 3.03 22.13
CA SER A 265 -3.65 2.42 22.33
C SER A 265 -3.70 1.01 22.97
N PRO A 266 -4.41 0.78 24.10
CA PRO A 266 -4.51 -0.55 24.66
C PRO A 266 -5.29 -1.53 23.77
N ILE A 267 -6.37 -1.07 23.13
CA ILE A 267 -7.17 -1.90 22.21
C ILE A 267 -6.33 -2.34 21.01
N ALA A 268 -5.60 -1.42 20.41
CA ALA A 268 -4.76 -1.73 19.27
C ALA A 268 -3.60 -2.67 19.60
N ALA A 269 -3.08 -2.61 20.84
CA ALA A 269 -2.04 -3.53 21.31
C ALA A 269 -2.51 -4.99 21.39
N ASP A 270 -3.81 -5.23 21.59
CA ASP A 270 -4.42 -6.55 21.64
C ASP A 270 -4.90 -7.07 20.27
N THR A 271 -4.64 -6.32 19.20
CA THR A 271 -5.03 -6.71 17.84
C THR A 271 -3.82 -7.07 16.96
N VAL A 272 -4.07 -7.95 15.99
CA VAL A 272 -3.05 -8.31 14.99
C VAL A 272 -2.90 -7.18 13.99
N ALA A 273 -1.72 -6.57 13.99
CA ALA A 273 -1.37 -5.56 12.99
C ALA A 273 -1.21 -6.21 11.60
N PRO A 274 -1.57 -5.52 10.50
CA PRO A 274 -1.32 -6.04 9.17
C PRO A 274 0.19 -6.09 8.87
N HIS A 275 0.61 -7.18 8.25
CA HIS A 275 1.95 -7.32 7.69
C HIS A 275 2.13 -6.39 6.48
N VAL A 276 1.06 -6.29 5.68
CA VAL A 276 1.01 -5.48 4.46
C VAL A 276 -0.25 -4.64 4.45
N VAL A 277 -0.10 -3.36 4.14
CA VAL A 277 -1.22 -2.46 3.86
C VAL A 277 -1.21 -2.13 2.38
N ILE A 278 -2.32 -2.40 1.71
CA ILE A 278 -2.59 -1.95 0.34
C ILE A 278 -3.53 -0.74 0.44
N LEU A 279 -2.98 0.44 0.21
CA LEU A 279 -3.73 1.69 0.24
C LEU A 279 -4.30 2.01 -1.14
N LEU A 280 -5.61 2.05 -1.22
CA LEU A 280 -6.33 2.49 -2.41
C LEU A 280 -6.48 4.02 -2.39
N THR A 281 -6.05 4.65 -3.46
CA THR A 281 -6.20 6.10 -3.68
C THR A 281 -7.09 6.35 -4.88
N THR A 282 -7.88 7.42 -4.82
CA THR A 282 -8.77 7.80 -5.92
C THR A 282 -8.90 9.32 -6.01
N SER A 283 -9.42 9.83 -7.11
CA SER A 283 -9.64 11.26 -7.29
C SER A 283 -11.01 11.71 -6.75
N ALA A 284 -11.16 13.01 -6.49
CA ALA A 284 -12.43 13.59 -6.09
C ALA A 284 -13.52 13.36 -7.15
N ALA A 285 -13.20 13.50 -8.43
CA ALA A 285 -14.12 13.28 -9.53
C ALA A 285 -14.68 11.85 -9.56
N VAL A 286 -13.84 10.85 -9.32
CA VAL A 286 -14.26 9.44 -9.24
C VAL A 286 -15.17 9.21 -8.03
N LEU A 287 -14.87 9.80 -6.87
CA LEU A 287 -15.74 9.70 -5.69
C LEU A 287 -17.11 10.37 -5.93
N GLU A 288 -17.15 11.54 -6.57
CA GLU A 288 -18.38 12.21 -6.96
C GLU A 288 -19.24 11.35 -7.88
N GLU A 289 -18.65 10.74 -8.89
CA GLU A 289 -19.33 9.83 -9.81
C GLU A 289 -19.90 8.60 -9.09
N ARG A 290 -19.12 7.96 -8.21
CA ARG A 290 -19.54 6.81 -7.41
C ARG A 290 -20.65 7.18 -6.42
N MET A 291 -20.57 8.34 -5.77
CA MET A 291 -21.64 8.85 -4.90
C MET A 291 -22.94 9.10 -5.67
N ALA A 292 -22.85 9.72 -6.85
CA ALA A 292 -24.00 9.92 -7.71
C ALA A 292 -24.60 8.58 -8.19
N PHE A 293 -23.77 7.57 -8.45
CA PHE A 293 -24.22 6.22 -8.75
C PHE A 293 -24.97 5.61 -7.58
N CYS A 294 -24.41 5.60 -6.36
CA CYS A 294 -25.05 5.08 -5.15
C CYS A 294 -26.39 5.78 -4.86
N ALA A 295 -26.44 7.11 -5.02
CA ALA A 295 -27.67 7.86 -4.82
C ALA A 295 -28.78 7.47 -5.82
N ARG A 296 -28.43 7.16 -7.07
CA ARG A 296 -29.39 6.68 -8.09
C ARG A 296 -29.83 5.22 -7.85
N GLN A 297 -28.94 4.38 -7.31
CA GLN A 297 -29.16 2.96 -7.09
C GLN A 297 -29.73 2.62 -5.69
N ALA A 298 -29.87 3.59 -4.80
CA ALA A 298 -30.36 3.40 -3.42
C ALA A 298 -31.72 2.65 -3.35
N ALA A 299 -32.48 2.62 -4.45
CA ALA A 299 -33.73 1.86 -4.58
C ALA A 299 -33.54 0.39 -5.00
N LEU A 300 -32.33 -0.04 -5.41
CA LEU A 300 -32.09 -1.33 -6.08
C LEU A 300 -31.22 -2.32 -5.27
N HIS A 301 -30.85 -1.97 -4.02
CA HIS A 301 -30.03 -2.83 -3.13
C HIS A 301 -28.83 -3.46 -3.85
N THR A 302 -27.95 -2.65 -4.40
CA THR A 302 -26.69 -3.14 -4.99
C THR A 302 -25.60 -3.14 -3.93
N ASP A 303 -24.87 -4.27 -3.81
CA ASP A 303 -23.74 -4.40 -2.85
C ASP A 303 -22.49 -3.64 -3.30
N ILE A 304 -22.51 -3.03 -4.48
CA ILE A 304 -21.38 -2.26 -5.03
C ILE A 304 -21.25 -0.95 -4.27
N PHE A 305 -20.05 -0.69 -3.74
CA PHE A 305 -19.73 0.44 -2.87
C PHE A 305 -20.62 0.50 -1.61
N ALA A 306 -20.83 -0.64 -0.96
CA ALA A 306 -21.70 -0.73 0.23
C ALA A 306 -21.27 0.25 1.34
N ASP A 307 -19.97 0.50 1.52
CA ASP A 307 -19.39 1.46 2.44
C ASP A 307 -19.79 2.90 2.10
N LEU A 308 -19.74 3.27 0.82
CA LEU A 308 -20.17 4.58 0.33
C LEU A 308 -21.68 4.74 0.34
N ALA A 309 -22.42 3.68 0.02
CA ALA A 309 -23.89 3.66 0.09
C ALA A 309 -24.38 3.87 1.53
N ALA A 310 -23.74 3.21 2.51
CA ALA A 310 -24.04 3.39 3.93
C ALA A 310 -23.74 4.83 4.39
N LEU A 311 -22.64 5.42 3.93
CA LEU A 311 -22.31 6.83 4.19
C LEU A 311 -23.35 7.76 3.60
N CYS A 312 -23.76 7.56 2.34
CA CYS A 312 -24.82 8.34 1.69
C CYS A 312 -26.16 8.22 2.41
N ALA A 313 -26.54 7.00 2.85
CA ALA A 313 -27.78 6.76 3.58
C ALA A 313 -27.77 7.45 4.96
N SER A 314 -26.65 7.45 5.67
CA SER A 314 -26.52 8.12 6.99
C SER A 314 -26.63 9.66 6.88
N THR A 315 -26.28 10.23 5.72
CA THR A 315 -26.41 11.66 5.46
C THR A 315 -27.82 12.06 5.02
N ASN A 316 -28.65 11.09 4.62
CA ASN A 316 -29.91 11.29 3.91
C ASN A 316 -31.16 11.30 4.82
N ARG A 317 -31.11 11.96 5.98
CA ARG A 317 -32.38 12.43 6.61
C ARG A 317 -32.99 13.66 5.91
N GLY A 318 -32.60 13.94 4.69
CA GLY A 318 -33.08 14.96 3.78
C GLY A 318 -32.41 14.83 2.43
N THR A 319 -33.04 15.26 1.34
CA THR A 319 -32.49 15.23 -0.02
C THR A 319 -31.05 15.75 -0.05
N MET A 320 -30.13 14.93 -0.55
CA MET A 320 -28.74 15.33 -0.72
C MET A 320 -28.70 16.46 -1.75
N THR A 321 -28.38 17.67 -1.30
CA THR A 321 -28.11 18.79 -2.19
C THR A 321 -26.68 18.68 -2.70
N ASP A 322 -26.40 19.19 -3.90
CA ASP A 322 -25.05 19.18 -4.49
C ASP A 322 -23.97 19.72 -3.53
N THR A 323 -24.32 20.74 -2.74
CA THR A 323 -23.42 21.35 -1.73
C THR A 323 -23.01 20.35 -0.64
N LYS A 324 -23.94 19.50 -0.15
CA LYS A 324 -23.60 18.48 0.87
C LYS A 324 -22.73 17.35 0.31
N ALA A 325 -22.92 16.97 -0.96
CA ALA A 325 -22.09 15.99 -1.62
C ALA A 325 -20.63 16.49 -1.77
N ILE A 326 -20.44 17.74 -2.13
CA ILE A 326 -19.12 18.39 -2.22
C ILE A 326 -18.41 18.38 -0.85
N ASP A 327 -19.13 18.68 0.24
CA ASP A 327 -18.56 18.67 1.59
C ASP A 327 -18.10 17.27 2.01
N VAL A 328 -18.84 16.21 1.66
CA VAL A 328 -18.49 14.82 1.94
C VAL A 328 -17.24 14.43 1.14
N VAL A 329 -17.19 14.69 -0.16
CA VAL A 329 -16.01 14.38 -0.98
C VAL A 329 -14.78 15.10 -0.45
N ALA A 330 -14.89 16.38 -0.08
CA ALA A 330 -13.79 17.13 0.50
C ALA A 330 -13.29 16.51 1.82
N ALA A 331 -14.19 16.00 2.67
CA ALA A 331 -13.84 15.29 3.89
C ALA A 331 -13.12 13.95 3.59
N LEU A 332 -13.61 13.17 2.63
CA LEU A 332 -12.98 11.93 2.19
C LEU A 332 -11.58 12.18 1.61
N MET A 333 -11.41 13.23 0.82
CA MET A 333 -10.10 13.59 0.28
C MET A 333 -9.11 14.05 1.36
N ARG A 334 -9.57 14.74 2.42
CA ARG A 334 -8.73 15.06 3.58
C ARG A 334 -8.32 13.77 4.32
N LEU A 335 -9.26 12.85 4.53
CA LEU A 335 -8.95 11.56 5.15
C LEU A 335 -7.95 10.74 4.31
N GLN A 336 -8.14 10.69 2.98
CA GLN A 336 -7.17 10.03 2.09
C GLN A 336 -5.77 10.64 2.23
N LYS A 337 -5.66 11.97 2.26
CA LYS A 337 -4.38 12.64 2.47
C LYS A 337 -3.74 12.28 3.82
N ARG A 338 -4.54 12.13 4.88
CA ARG A 338 -4.05 11.67 6.20
C ARG A 338 -3.60 10.22 6.16
N LEU A 339 -4.35 9.33 5.49
CA LEU A 339 -3.95 7.92 5.29
C LEU A 339 -2.60 7.82 4.59
N VAL A 340 -2.44 8.53 3.48
CA VAL A 340 -1.16 8.62 2.77
C VAL A 340 -0.06 9.16 3.68
N GLY A 341 -0.33 10.22 4.44
CA GLY A 341 0.62 10.84 5.37
C GLY A 341 1.02 9.90 6.52
N CYS A 342 0.08 9.13 7.07
CA CYS A 342 0.33 8.17 8.15
C CYS A 342 1.30 7.05 7.71
N LEU A 343 1.28 6.67 6.44
CA LEU A 343 2.15 5.65 5.89
C LEU A 343 3.54 6.19 5.49
N ARG A 344 3.77 7.52 5.63
CA ARG A 344 5.05 8.20 5.36
C ARG A 344 5.74 8.60 6.67
N PRO A 345 7.05 8.34 6.87
CA PRO A 345 7.73 8.51 8.16
C PRO A 345 7.94 9.97 8.60
N GLN A 346 7.79 10.93 7.72
CA GLN A 346 8.08 12.35 7.99
C GLN A 346 6.99 13.08 8.79
N GLN A 347 5.81 12.51 8.95
CA GLN A 347 4.76 13.08 9.79
C GLN A 347 4.70 12.37 11.15
N LYS A 348 5.11 13.08 12.22
CA LYS A 348 4.89 12.66 13.60
C LYS A 348 3.39 12.76 13.91
N ILE A 349 2.67 11.65 13.76
CA ILE A 349 1.32 11.50 14.31
C ILE A 349 1.51 10.83 15.67
N SER A 350 1.45 11.61 16.73
CA SER A 350 2.02 11.35 18.07
C SER A 350 1.52 10.12 18.83
N THR A 351 0.50 9.41 18.36
CA THR A 351 -0.09 8.25 19.06
C THR A 351 -0.25 6.99 18.20
N VAL A 352 -0.04 7.07 16.89
CA VAL A 352 -0.27 5.97 15.93
C VAL A 352 1.04 5.35 15.45
N GLU A 353 2.20 5.89 15.87
CA GLU A 353 3.54 5.47 15.37
C GLU A 353 3.91 4.02 15.68
N SER A 354 3.37 3.43 16.76
CA SER A 354 3.64 2.04 17.14
C SER A 354 2.97 0.99 16.23
N PHE A 355 2.06 1.41 15.35
CA PHE A 355 1.25 0.52 14.49
C PHE A 355 1.53 0.68 13.00
N ARG A 356 2.75 1.11 12.63
CA ARG A 356 3.13 1.25 11.22
C ARG A 356 3.31 -0.10 10.56
N PRO A 357 2.70 -0.33 9.38
CA PRO A 357 2.95 -1.55 8.62
C PRO A 357 4.38 -1.54 8.08
N LYS A 358 5.02 -2.70 8.05
CA LYS A 358 6.38 -2.85 7.52
C LYS A 358 6.42 -2.85 5.99
N SER A 359 5.29 -3.16 5.36
CA SER A 359 5.16 -3.18 3.91
C SER A 359 3.89 -2.43 3.48
N VAL A 360 4.04 -1.53 2.53
CA VAL A 360 2.95 -0.69 2.00
C VAL A 360 2.98 -0.71 0.49
N VAL A 361 1.81 -0.86 -0.12
CA VAL A 361 1.58 -0.68 -1.56
C VAL A 361 0.50 0.37 -1.75
N MET A 362 0.72 1.33 -2.63
CA MET A 362 -0.32 2.29 -3.02
C MET A 362 -0.82 1.94 -4.42
N LEU A 363 -2.14 1.83 -4.58
CA LEU A 363 -2.79 1.53 -5.85
C LEU A 363 -3.80 2.61 -6.18
N ASP A 364 -3.84 3.01 -7.44
CA ASP A 364 -4.94 3.83 -7.97
C ASP A 364 -6.16 2.94 -8.16
N SER A 365 -7.26 3.30 -7.53
CA SER A 365 -8.54 2.59 -7.60
C SER A 365 -9.58 3.30 -8.47
N SER A 366 -9.16 4.17 -9.37
CA SER A 366 -10.05 4.75 -10.38
C SER A 366 -10.72 3.66 -11.22
N ASP A 367 -9.99 2.58 -11.52
CA ASP A 367 -10.49 1.30 -12.02
C ASP A 367 -10.32 0.22 -10.95
N ILE A 368 -11.42 -0.23 -10.35
CA ILE A 368 -11.41 -1.23 -9.26
C ILE A 368 -10.96 -2.61 -9.76
N ALA A 369 -11.35 -2.99 -10.96
CA ALA A 369 -10.96 -4.29 -11.52
C ALA A 369 -9.43 -4.35 -11.72
N GLN A 370 -8.84 -3.26 -12.23
CA GLN A 370 -7.40 -3.16 -12.36
C GLN A 370 -6.69 -3.10 -10.99
N ALA A 371 -7.25 -2.37 -10.03
CA ALA A 371 -6.72 -2.31 -8.66
C ALA A 371 -6.73 -3.70 -7.99
N ALA A 372 -7.77 -4.50 -8.21
CA ALA A 372 -7.85 -5.88 -7.72
C ALA A 372 -6.77 -6.76 -8.33
N LEU A 373 -6.55 -6.70 -9.64
CA LEU A 373 -5.46 -7.43 -10.32
C LEU A 373 -4.09 -7.00 -9.80
N ASP A 374 -3.86 -5.71 -9.59
CA ASP A 374 -2.62 -5.17 -9.07
C ASP A 374 -2.40 -5.60 -7.59
N ALA A 375 -3.47 -5.72 -6.78
CA ALA A 375 -3.41 -6.22 -5.41
C ALA A 375 -3.04 -7.72 -5.37
N VAL A 376 -3.68 -8.54 -6.22
CA VAL A 376 -3.33 -9.97 -6.38
C VAL A 376 -1.87 -10.12 -6.76
N ALA A 377 -1.41 -9.38 -7.78
CA ALA A 377 -0.02 -9.42 -8.20
C ALA A 377 0.96 -8.97 -7.10
N ALA A 378 0.57 -8.02 -6.23
CA ALA A 378 1.39 -7.60 -5.10
C ALA A 378 1.55 -8.72 -4.06
N VAL A 379 0.50 -9.49 -3.79
CA VAL A 379 0.54 -10.62 -2.84
C VAL A 379 1.24 -11.83 -3.44
N GLU A 380 0.99 -12.17 -4.71
CA GLU A 380 1.73 -13.23 -5.41
C GLU A 380 3.24 -12.98 -5.45
N ALA A 381 3.67 -11.71 -5.47
CA ALA A 381 5.08 -11.33 -5.45
C ALA A 381 5.78 -11.60 -4.10
N MET A 382 5.04 -11.94 -3.04
CA MET A 382 5.55 -12.30 -1.72
C MET A 382 5.79 -13.82 -1.60
N ALA A 383 5.13 -14.62 -2.43
CA ALA A 383 5.31 -16.08 -2.45
C ALA A 383 6.58 -16.49 -3.21
#